data_cefd489ba1e8e07cf4144127303db3bc
#
_entry.id   cefd489ba1e8e07cf4144127303db3bc
#
_cell.length_a   1.000
_cell.length_b   1.000
_cell.length_c   1.000
_cell.angle_alpha   90.00
_cell.angle_beta   90.00
_cell.angle_gamma   90.00
#
_symmetry.space_group_name_H-M   'P 1'
#
loop_
_entity.id
_entity.type
_entity.pdbx_description
1 polymer ?
#
loop_
_entity_poly.entity_id
_entity_poly.type
_entity_poly.pdbx_seq_one_letter_code
_entity_poly.pdbx_strand_id
1 'polypeptide(L)'
;MPRSGTTLTEQIIGAHPHAGGVGELKRIRRLYSGFAREDHPEDLFDVFKRVGPDKWRDVPNLYLRLINSLSPGKKRIVDKMPHNFAMVGFIALCFPNARIVHTRRNPMDNFISAYQNHM
;
A
#
# COMPACT_ATOMS: atom_id res chain seq x y z
N MET A 1 -8.94 4.88 -4.59
CA MET A 1 -9.12 5.12 -6.04
C MET A 1 -8.12 6.16 -6.51
N PRO A 2 -7.61 6.08 -7.75
CA PRO A 2 -6.83 7.16 -8.33
C PRO A 2 -7.65 8.47 -8.35
N ARG A 3 -6.97 9.61 -8.26
CA ARG A 3 -7.59 10.96 -8.29
C ARG A 3 -8.55 11.29 -7.15
N SER A 4 -8.48 10.58 -6.04
CA SER A 4 -9.33 10.81 -4.86
C SER A 4 -8.69 11.71 -3.78
N GLY A 5 -7.56 12.35 -4.09
CA GLY A 5 -6.84 13.21 -3.14
C GLY A 5 -5.76 12.49 -2.31
N THR A 6 -5.32 11.32 -2.74
CA THR A 6 -4.31 10.53 -2.03
C THR A 6 -2.98 11.25 -1.90
N THR A 7 -2.54 11.99 -2.94
CA THR A 7 -1.31 12.77 -2.90
C THR A 7 -1.39 13.91 -1.88
N LEU A 8 -2.51 14.63 -1.85
CA LEU A 8 -2.73 15.69 -0.87
C LEU A 8 -2.73 15.13 0.55
N THR A 9 -3.40 13.99 0.77
CA THR A 9 -3.42 13.31 2.07
C THR A 9 -2.02 12.92 2.53
N GLU A 10 -1.20 12.36 1.63
CA GLU A 10 0.19 12.04 1.91
C GLU A 10 0.99 13.29 2.32
N GLN A 11 0.82 14.39 1.59
CA GLN A 11 1.50 15.65 1.89
C GLN A 11 1.09 16.23 3.24
N ILE A 12 -0.21 16.19 3.56
CA ILE A 12 -0.72 16.66 4.86
C ILE A 12 -0.11 15.84 6.01
N ILE A 13 -0.11 14.52 5.90
CA ILE A 13 0.49 13.65 6.92
C ILE A 13 2.00 13.88 6.99
N GLY A 14 2.67 13.95 5.84
CA GLY A 14 4.12 14.13 5.73
C GLY A 14 4.62 15.51 6.19
N ALA A 15 3.73 16.49 6.32
CA ALA A 15 4.07 17.81 6.91
C ALA A 15 4.37 17.72 8.42
N HIS A 16 3.95 16.65 9.09
CA HIS A 16 4.29 16.43 10.49
C HIS A 16 5.77 16.07 10.64
N PRO A 17 6.52 16.64 11.64
CA PRO A 17 7.98 16.44 11.79
C PRO A 17 8.39 14.97 11.92
N HIS A 18 7.55 14.14 12.53
CA HIS A 18 7.81 12.72 12.75
C HIS A 18 7.21 11.79 11.67
N ALA A 19 6.61 12.35 10.63
CA ALA A 19 6.06 11.57 9.53
C ALA A 19 6.82 11.84 8.23
N GLY A 20 6.76 10.90 7.30
CA GLY A 20 7.33 11.02 5.97
C GLY A 20 6.52 10.24 4.96
N GLY A 21 6.55 10.66 3.70
CA GLY A 21 5.94 9.95 2.59
C GLY A 21 7.00 9.24 1.76
N VAL A 22 6.64 8.11 1.17
CA VAL A 22 7.49 7.37 0.23
C VAL A 22 6.88 7.29 -1.17
N GLY A 23 5.79 8.01 -1.40
CA GLY A 23 5.12 8.07 -2.70
C GLY A 23 4.45 6.74 -3.08
N GLU A 24 4.45 6.45 -4.36
CA GLU A 24 3.78 5.29 -4.95
C GLU A 24 4.73 4.09 -5.10
N LEU A 25 4.82 3.28 -4.05
CA LEU A 25 5.63 2.06 -4.08
C LEU A 25 4.81 0.88 -4.63
N LYS A 26 5.28 0.28 -5.71
CA LYS A 26 4.70 -0.97 -6.23
C LYS A 26 5.15 -2.21 -5.42
N ARG A 27 5.75 -2.00 -4.25
CA ARG A 27 6.41 -3.06 -3.49
C ARG A 27 5.43 -4.03 -2.83
N ILE A 28 4.33 -3.53 -2.28
CA ILE A 28 3.28 -4.37 -1.66
C ILE A 28 2.76 -5.40 -2.67
N ARG A 29 2.39 -4.94 -3.86
CA ARG A 29 1.91 -5.84 -4.93
C ARG A 29 2.98 -6.85 -5.35
N ARG A 30 4.24 -6.44 -5.46
CA ARG A 30 5.35 -7.34 -5.81
C ARG A 30 5.59 -8.40 -4.74
N LEU A 31 5.50 -8.04 -3.47
CA LEU A 31 5.60 -9.00 -2.36
C LEU A 31 4.48 -10.04 -2.43
N TYR A 32 3.24 -9.60 -2.63
CA TYR A 32 2.11 -10.51 -2.79
C TYR A 32 2.27 -11.42 -4.02
N SER A 33 2.64 -10.86 -5.17
CA SER A 33 2.84 -11.63 -6.41
C SER A 33 3.95 -12.68 -6.29
N GLY A 34 4.92 -12.48 -5.41
CA GLY A 34 5.94 -13.49 -5.12
C GLY A 34 5.41 -14.75 -4.41
N PHE A 35 4.21 -14.68 -3.84
CA PHE A 35 3.55 -15.80 -3.18
C PHE A 35 2.37 -16.37 -3.98
N ALA A 36 1.70 -15.55 -4.77
CA ALA A 36 0.57 -15.97 -5.59
C ALA A 36 1.04 -16.83 -6.78
N ARG A 37 0.25 -17.82 -7.13
CA ARG A 37 0.48 -18.63 -8.34
C ARG A 37 -0.19 -17.94 -9.53
N GLU A 38 0.53 -17.82 -10.64
CA GLU A 38 -0.01 -17.21 -11.86
C GLU A 38 -1.02 -18.12 -12.58
N ASP A 39 -0.83 -19.44 -12.44
CA ASP A 39 -1.60 -20.47 -13.11
C ASP A 39 -2.88 -20.88 -12.38
N HIS A 40 -3.04 -20.47 -11.12
CA HIS A 40 -4.20 -20.80 -10.30
C HIS A 40 -4.63 -19.59 -9.46
N PRO A 41 -5.85 -19.09 -9.66
CA PRO A 41 -6.40 -18.06 -8.78
C PRO A 41 -6.61 -18.65 -7.39
N GLU A 42 -5.77 -18.23 -6.46
CA GLU A 42 -5.86 -18.55 -5.03
C GLU A 42 -6.42 -17.35 -4.27
N ASP A 43 -7.29 -17.57 -3.31
CA ASP A 43 -7.61 -16.51 -2.36
C ASP A 43 -6.46 -16.29 -1.37
N LEU A 44 -6.51 -15.17 -0.65
CA LEU A 44 -5.47 -14.80 0.32
C LEU A 44 -5.26 -15.87 1.40
N PHE A 45 -6.31 -16.55 1.80
CA PHE A 45 -6.28 -17.57 2.85
C PHE A 45 -5.58 -18.84 2.39
N ASP A 46 -5.83 -19.27 1.16
CA ASP A 46 -5.16 -20.42 0.55
C ASP A 46 -3.66 -20.14 0.34
N VAL A 47 -3.32 -18.94 -0.15
CA VAL A 47 -1.93 -18.49 -0.25
C VAL A 47 -1.25 -18.52 1.13
N PHE A 48 -1.93 -18.02 2.16
CA PHE A 48 -1.41 -18.00 3.53
C PHE A 48 -1.11 -19.40 4.06
N LYS A 49 -2.05 -20.33 3.90
CA LYS A 49 -1.86 -21.72 4.33
C LYS A 49 -0.69 -22.41 3.61
N ARG A 50 -0.61 -22.21 2.29
CA ARG A 50 0.39 -22.87 1.45
C ARG A 50 1.81 -22.37 1.73
N VAL A 51 1.97 -21.06 1.91
CA VAL A 51 3.28 -20.43 2.10
C VAL A 51 3.87 -20.72 3.48
N GLY A 52 3.02 -20.84 4.48
CA GLY A 52 3.42 -21.13 5.86
C GLY A 52 3.91 -19.90 6.64
N PRO A 53 3.91 -20.00 8.00
CA PRO A 53 4.09 -18.85 8.87
C PRO A 53 5.49 -18.21 8.80
N ASP A 54 6.54 -18.99 8.55
CA ASP A 54 7.92 -18.49 8.60
C ASP A 54 8.19 -17.49 7.46
N LYS A 55 7.74 -17.79 6.26
CA LYS A 55 7.88 -16.90 5.11
C LYS A 55 7.08 -15.60 5.28
N TRP A 56 5.91 -15.69 5.93
CA TRP A 56 5.10 -14.51 6.22
C TRP A 56 5.75 -13.54 7.20
N ARG A 57 6.58 -14.03 8.13
CA ARG A 57 7.33 -13.20 9.08
C ARG A 57 8.39 -12.34 8.40
N ASP A 58 8.96 -12.80 7.31
CA ASP A 58 10.02 -12.08 6.60
C ASP A 58 9.49 -10.91 5.77
N VAL A 59 8.26 -11.00 5.29
CA VAL A 59 7.64 -9.97 4.43
C VAL A 59 7.59 -8.59 5.09
N PRO A 60 7.07 -8.44 6.31
CA PRO A 60 7.06 -7.15 7.00
C PRO A 60 8.46 -6.57 7.18
N ASN A 61 9.42 -7.40 7.56
CA ASN A 61 10.79 -6.96 7.81
C ASN A 61 11.47 -6.43 6.55
N LEU A 62 11.31 -7.11 5.42
CA LEU A 62 11.85 -6.67 4.14
C LEU A 62 11.24 -5.33 3.71
N TYR A 63 9.92 -5.20 3.84
CA TYR A 63 9.22 -3.97 3.49
C TYR A 63 9.59 -2.80 4.41
N LEU A 64 9.62 -3.02 5.73
CA LEU A 64 9.98 -2.01 6.72
C LEU A 64 11.41 -1.51 6.55
N ARG A 65 12.36 -2.38 6.22
CA ARG A 65 13.73 -1.97 5.89
C ARG A 65 13.75 -1.02 4.69
N LEU A 66 12.99 -1.35 3.64
CA LEU A 66 12.90 -0.50 2.46
C LEU A 66 12.34 0.88 2.78
N ILE A 67 11.16 0.96 3.40
CA ILE A 67 10.51 2.25 3.68
C ILE A 67 11.31 3.11 4.66
N ASN A 68 11.97 2.49 5.63
CA ASN A 68 12.87 3.18 6.56
C ASN A 68 14.11 3.73 5.85
N SER A 69 14.63 3.05 4.83
CA SER A 69 15.75 3.56 4.02
C SER A 69 15.34 4.74 3.14
N LEU A 70 14.09 4.77 2.68
CA LEU A 70 13.55 5.85 1.85
C LEU A 70 13.13 7.09 2.67
N SER A 71 12.77 6.90 3.92
CA SER A 71 12.35 7.97 4.83
C SER A 71 12.96 7.78 6.22
N PRO A 72 14.29 7.98 6.36
CA PRO A 72 15.02 7.65 7.57
C PRO A 72 14.61 8.55 8.75
N GLY A 73 14.61 7.99 9.96
CA GLY A 73 14.35 8.72 11.21
C GLY A 73 12.88 9.11 11.44
N LYS A 74 11.97 8.69 10.59
CA LYS A 74 10.54 8.99 10.76
C LYS A 74 9.83 7.92 11.58
N LYS A 75 8.97 8.35 12.51
CA LYS A 75 8.16 7.45 13.36
C LYS A 75 6.94 6.90 12.63
N ARG A 76 6.47 7.58 11.62
CA ARG A 76 5.35 7.18 10.75
C ARG A 76 5.73 7.40 9.31
N ILE A 77 5.51 6.41 8.47
CA ILE A 77 5.82 6.48 7.05
C ILE A 77 4.55 6.13 6.26
N VAL A 78 4.22 6.97 5.30
CA VAL A 78 3.05 6.82 4.44
C VAL A 78 3.48 6.24 3.10
N ASP A 79 2.96 5.07 2.77
CA ASP A 79 2.96 4.52 1.41
C ASP A 79 1.64 4.92 0.74
N LYS A 80 1.74 5.77 -0.26
CA LYS A 80 0.60 6.29 -1.00
C LYS A 80 0.53 5.64 -2.38
N MET A 81 0.12 4.38 -2.44
CA MET A 81 -0.17 3.71 -3.70
C MET A 81 -1.68 3.53 -3.84
N PRO A 82 -2.34 4.25 -4.77
CA PRO A 82 -3.80 4.19 -4.91
C PRO A 82 -4.35 2.77 -5.12
N HIS A 83 -3.58 1.90 -5.76
CA HIS A 83 -3.96 0.51 -6.02
C HIS A 83 -3.80 -0.43 -4.82
N ASN A 84 -3.23 0.04 -3.70
CA ASN A 84 -3.12 -0.76 -2.47
C ASN A 84 -4.49 -1.14 -1.88
N PHE A 85 -5.58 -0.51 -2.31
CA PHE A 85 -6.93 -0.90 -1.89
C PHE A 85 -7.25 -2.37 -2.21
N ALA A 86 -6.72 -2.89 -3.31
CA ALA A 86 -6.88 -4.30 -3.69
C ALA A 86 -6.06 -5.26 -2.79
N MET A 87 -5.11 -4.72 -2.04
CA MET A 87 -4.19 -5.47 -1.18
C MET A 87 -4.47 -5.27 0.31
N VAL A 88 -5.61 -4.67 0.69
CA VAL A 88 -5.92 -4.33 2.09
C VAL A 88 -5.88 -5.56 3.00
N GLY A 89 -6.41 -6.70 2.57
CA GLY A 89 -6.35 -7.94 3.34
C GLY A 89 -4.91 -8.41 3.58
N PHE A 90 -4.07 -8.39 2.54
CA PHE A 90 -2.66 -8.72 2.64
C PHE A 90 -1.90 -7.74 3.55
N ILE A 91 -2.16 -6.44 3.41
CA ILE A 91 -1.56 -5.40 4.24
C ILE A 91 -1.94 -5.60 5.72
N ALA A 92 -3.21 -5.84 6.01
CA ALA A 92 -3.69 -6.06 7.37
C ALA A 92 -3.06 -7.31 8.01
N LEU A 93 -2.84 -8.34 7.23
CA LEU A 93 -2.20 -9.57 7.68
C LEU A 93 -0.71 -9.37 7.98
N CYS A 94 0.02 -8.70 7.08
CA CYS A 94 1.46 -8.48 7.21
C CYS A 94 1.81 -7.37 8.21
N PHE A 95 0.95 -6.36 8.33
CA PHE A 95 1.19 -5.14 9.10
C PHE A 95 0.00 -4.84 10.03
N PRO A 96 -0.23 -5.63 11.09
CA PRO A 96 -1.42 -5.47 11.96
C PRO A 96 -1.50 -4.11 12.65
N ASN A 97 -0.37 -3.43 12.81
CA ASN A 97 -0.30 -2.09 13.40
C ASN A 97 -0.39 -0.95 12.36
N ALA A 98 -0.50 -1.26 11.08
CA ALA A 98 -0.68 -0.25 10.05
C ALA A 98 -2.04 0.44 10.19
N ARG A 99 -2.07 1.73 9.90
CA ARG A 99 -3.31 2.50 9.77
C ARG A 99 -3.62 2.68 8.30
N ILE A 100 -4.82 2.30 7.90
CA ILE A 100 -5.28 2.44 6.52
C ILE A 100 -6.17 3.67 6.44
N VAL A 101 -5.77 4.62 5.60
CA VAL A 101 -6.53 5.83 5.31
C VAL A 101 -7.19 5.69 3.95
N HIS A 102 -8.51 5.68 3.93
CA HIS A 102 -9.29 5.59 2.70
C HIS A 102 -9.78 6.98 2.30
N THR A 103 -9.25 7.51 1.20
CA THR A 103 -9.71 8.79 0.64
C THR A 103 -10.87 8.57 -0.32
N ARG A 104 -11.90 9.40 -0.19
CA ARG A 104 -13.07 9.42 -1.07
C ARG A 104 -13.26 10.82 -1.66
N ARG A 105 -13.73 10.86 -2.88
CA ARG A 105 -14.09 12.09 -3.58
C ARG A 105 -15.45 11.89 -4.27
N ASN A 106 -16.12 12.98 -4.60
CA ASN A 106 -17.33 12.92 -5.42
C ASN A 106 -17.04 12.15 -6.72
N PRO A 107 -17.86 11.16 -7.10
CA PRO A 107 -17.63 10.34 -8.30
C PRO A 107 -17.51 11.13 -9.58
N MET A 108 -18.29 12.20 -9.75
CA MET A 108 -18.24 13.06 -10.94
C MET A 108 -16.92 13.82 -11.02
N ASP A 109 -16.48 14.41 -9.90
CA ASP A 109 -15.19 15.10 -9.84
C ASP A 109 -14.02 14.14 -10.11
N ASN A 110 -14.14 12.91 -9.62
CA ASN A 110 -13.14 11.89 -9.84
C ASN A 110 -13.08 11.47 -11.32
N PHE A 111 -14.25 11.30 -11.94
CA PHE A 111 -14.38 10.99 -13.36
C PHE A 111 -13.77 12.10 -14.24
N ILE A 112 -14.15 13.34 -14.02
CA ILE A 112 -13.62 14.50 -14.77
C ILE A 112 -12.10 14.59 -14.62
N SER A 113 -11.59 14.45 -13.41
CA SER A 113 -10.15 14.49 -13.15
C SER A 113 -9.38 13.34 -13.80
N ALA A 114 -9.97 12.15 -13.88
CA ALA A 114 -9.38 11.02 -14.58
C ALA A 114 -9.39 11.22 -16.10
N TYR A 115 -10.49 11.73 -16.63
CA TYR A 115 -10.63 12.02 -18.05
C TYR A 115 -9.61 13.05 -18.54
N GLN A 116 -9.43 14.14 -17.81
CA GLN A 116 -8.45 15.19 -18.15
C GLN A 116 -7.00 14.70 -18.20
N ASN A 117 -6.65 13.65 -17.44
CA ASN A 117 -5.31 13.09 -17.46
C ASN A 117 -5.03 12.14 -18.63
N HIS A 118 -6.08 11.72 -19.34
CA HIS A 118 -5.95 10.85 -20.52
C HIS A 118 -5.99 11.64 -21.84
N MET A 119 -6.20 12.92 -21.73
CA MET A 119 -6.15 13.85 -22.86
C MET A 119 -4.87 14.67 -22.88
#